data_6fcba89419c9b863bed7b2f262beda86
#
_entry.id   6fcba89419c9b863bed7b2f262beda86
#
_cell.length_a   1.000
_cell.length_b   1.000
_cell.length_c   1.000
_cell.angle_alpha   90.00
_cell.angle_beta   90.00
_cell.angle_gamma   90.00
#
_symmetry.space_group_name_H-M   'P 1'
#
loop_
_entity.id
_entity.type
_entity.pdbx_description
1 polymer ?
#
loop_
_entity_poly.entity_id
_entity_poly.type
_entity_poly.pdbx_seq_one_letter_code
_entity_poly.pdbx_strand_id
1 'polypeptide(L)'
;MKIIGITGNSGSGKSTISKLISKNYEAKIIDADKIAKEMTKNNGEYLQAIRQAFGNDVIKNNELDRKKLADIVFLNRAEKEKLDGLTFEYVVEEIKKELEANQNLDYQYIILDVPLLFESKLDKLCDYTIGVIAPKTEKIKRICKRDNLSEEKALQRLNNQENDEFYIKKCDFIIENVDNEK
;
A
#
# COMPACT_ATOMS: atom_id res chain seq x y z
N MET A 1 6.71 22.46 -2.37
CA MET A 1 6.02 21.24 -1.94
C MET A 1 7.03 20.10 -1.83
N LYS A 2 7.02 19.32 -0.75
CA LYS A 2 7.90 18.16 -0.57
C LYS A 2 7.08 16.87 -0.58
N ILE A 3 7.61 15.81 -1.18
CA ILE A 3 6.96 14.50 -1.27
C ILE A 3 7.62 13.56 -0.26
N ILE A 4 6.83 13.01 0.65
CA ILE A 4 7.28 12.08 1.69
C ILE A 4 6.65 10.72 1.45
N GLY A 5 7.47 9.73 1.10
CA GLY A 5 7.02 8.33 0.97
C GLY A 5 6.94 7.67 2.33
N ILE A 6 5.79 7.10 2.68
CA ILE A 6 5.62 6.32 3.91
C ILE A 6 5.37 4.86 3.55
N THR A 7 6.21 3.99 4.08
CA THR A 7 6.13 2.55 3.84
C THR A 7 6.27 1.75 5.13
N GLY A 8 6.05 0.45 5.07
CA GLY A 8 6.15 -0.47 6.21
C GLY A 8 5.17 -1.62 6.13
N ASN A 9 5.41 -2.65 6.93
CA ASN A 9 4.64 -3.90 6.93
C ASN A 9 3.18 -3.73 7.36
N SER A 10 2.37 -4.71 7.02
CA SER A 10 1.02 -4.85 7.58
C SER A 10 1.08 -4.79 9.11
N GLY A 11 0.18 -4.01 9.71
CA GLY A 11 0.11 -3.85 11.16
C GLY A 11 1.15 -2.93 11.78
N SER A 12 2.11 -2.37 11.02
CA SER A 12 3.08 -1.40 11.56
C SER A 12 2.45 -0.07 12.01
N GLY A 13 1.24 0.24 11.52
CA GLY A 13 0.55 1.50 11.83
C GLY A 13 0.86 2.63 10.85
N LYS A 14 1.37 2.32 9.68
CA LYS A 14 1.70 3.26 8.60
C LYS A 14 0.60 4.31 8.38
N SER A 15 -0.65 3.89 8.13
CA SER A 15 -1.77 4.83 7.88
C SER A 15 -2.16 5.69 9.10
N THR A 16 -1.84 5.25 10.32
CA THR A 16 -1.98 6.06 11.53
C THR A 16 -0.97 7.20 11.53
N ILE A 17 0.29 6.87 11.22
CA ILE A 17 1.37 7.85 11.11
C ILE A 17 1.10 8.84 9.97
N SER A 18 0.67 8.36 8.80
CA SER A 18 0.29 9.22 7.66
C SER A 18 -0.78 10.24 8.05
N LYS A 19 -1.82 9.80 8.77
CA LYS A 19 -2.88 10.70 9.26
C LYS A 19 -2.40 11.70 10.31
N LEU A 20 -1.52 11.27 11.22
CA LEU A 20 -0.95 12.17 12.23
C LEU A 20 -0.09 13.26 11.59
N ILE A 21 0.77 12.91 10.63
CA ILE A 21 1.58 13.89 9.90
C ILE A 21 0.67 14.84 9.12
N SER A 22 -0.31 14.28 8.37
CA SER A 22 -1.24 15.09 7.57
C SER A 22 -1.99 16.12 8.42
N LYS A 23 -2.46 15.73 9.61
CA LYS A 23 -3.19 16.61 10.51
C LYS A 23 -2.33 17.75 11.08
N ASN A 24 -1.06 17.44 11.41
CA ASN A 24 -0.18 18.39 12.09
C ASN A 24 0.55 19.35 11.13
N TYR A 25 0.71 18.95 9.87
CA TYR A 25 1.52 19.68 8.89
C TYR A 25 0.76 20.07 7.61
N GLU A 26 -0.59 20.04 7.65
CA GLU A 26 -1.45 20.36 6.49
C GLU A 26 -1.02 19.63 5.20
N ALA A 27 -0.66 18.35 5.35
CA ALA A 27 -0.19 17.56 4.24
C ALA A 27 -1.33 16.80 3.55
N LYS A 28 -1.29 16.71 2.23
CA LYS A 28 -2.19 15.86 1.43
C LYS A 28 -1.71 14.41 1.49
N ILE A 29 -2.61 13.45 1.73
CA ILE A 29 -2.30 12.02 1.63
C ILE A 29 -2.77 11.50 0.28
N ILE A 30 -1.86 10.80 -0.43
CA ILE A 30 -2.13 9.97 -1.60
C ILE A 30 -1.90 8.51 -1.15
N ASP A 31 -2.98 7.74 -1.10
CA ASP A 31 -3.00 6.36 -0.58
C ASP A 31 -3.07 5.39 -1.75
N ALA A 32 -1.98 4.65 -2.00
CA ALA A 32 -1.86 3.71 -3.11
C ALA A 32 -2.88 2.55 -3.02
N ASP A 33 -3.16 2.05 -1.81
CA ASP A 33 -4.16 0.99 -1.60
C ASP A 33 -5.58 1.48 -1.95
N LYS A 34 -5.87 2.75 -1.61
CA LYS A 34 -7.14 3.37 -1.95
C LYS A 34 -7.27 3.57 -3.46
N ILE A 35 -6.21 4.08 -4.11
CA ILE A 35 -6.16 4.22 -5.58
C ILE A 35 -6.40 2.87 -6.24
N ALA A 36 -5.63 1.84 -5.90
CA ALA A 36 -5.80 0.50 -6.46
C ALA A 36 -7.22 -0.06 -6.26
N LYS A 37 -7.86 0.28 -5.15
CA LYS A 37 -9.24 -0.11 -4.87
C LYS A 37 -10.26 0.64 -5.75
N GLU A 38 -10.09 1.92 -5.95
CA GLU A 38 -10.98 2.72 -6.79
C GLU A 38 -10.86 2.34 -8.27
N MET A 39 -9.64 2.06 -8.75
CA MET A 39 -9.38 1.65 -10.14
C MET A 39 -10.07 0.33 -10.53
N THR A 40 -10.45 -0.52 -9.55
CA THR A 40 -11.20 -1.77 -9.81
C THR A 40 -12.71 -1.58 -9.96
N LYS A 41 -13.20 -0.34 -9.91
CA LYS A 41 -14.60 -0.01 -10.09
C LYS A 41 -14.87 0.51 -11.52
N ASN A 42 -16.14 0.52 -11.91
CA ASN A 42 -16.65 1.21 -13.09
C ASN A 42 -16.03 0.79 -14.44
N ASN A 43 -15.58 -0.46 -14.57
CA ASN A 43 -15.06 -1.00 -15.84
C ASN A 43 -13.93 -0.16 -16.47
N GLY A 44 -13.10 0.49 -15.65
CA GLY A 44 -11.94 1.26 -16.10
C GLY A 44 -10.86 0.40 -16.75
N GLU A 45 -9.84 1.05 -17.30
CA GLU A 45 -8.73 0.39 -18.04
C GLU A 45 -8.02 -0.69 -17.20
N TYR A 46 -7.77 -0.40 -15.92
CA TYR A 46 -7.17 -1.38 -15.01
C TYR A 46 -8.03 -2.63 -14.83
N LEU A 47 -9.35 -2.48 -14.70
CA LEU A 47 -10.25 -3.63 -14.60
C LEU A 47 -10.28 -4.45 -15.89
N GLN A 48 -10.19 -3.80 -17.05
CA GLN A 48 -10.09 -4.48 -18.34
C GLN A 48 -8.75 -5.23 -18.47
N ALA A 49 -7.65 -4.63 -18.02
CA ALA A 49 -6.34 -5.29 -18.00
C ALA A 49 -6.34 -6.53 -17.08
N ILE A 50 -6.97 -6.45 -15.91
CA ILE A 50 -7.17 -7.62 -15.03
C ILE A 50 -8.01 -8.69 -15.74
N ARG A 51 -9.09 -8.31 -16.43
CA ARG A 51 -9.92 -9.24 -17.19
C ARG A 51 -9.14 -9.97 -18.27
N GLN A 52 -8.29 -9.26 -19.01
CA GLN A 52 -7.42 -9.84 -20.04
C GLN A 52 -6.38 -10.79 -19.45
N ALA A 53 -5.81 -10.43 -18.30
CA ALA A 53 -4.76 -11.19 -17.65
C ALA A 53 -5.25 -12.45 -16.92
N PHE A 54 -6.44 -12.40 -16.30
CA PHE A 54 -6.96 -13.44 -15.39
C PHE A 54 -8.30 -14.05 -15.82
N GLY A 55 -8.88 -13.58 -16.93
CA GLY A 55 -10.14 -14.09 -17.47
C GLY A 55 -11.37 -13.33 -16.99
N ASN A 56 -12.52 -13.66 -17.62
CA ASN A 56 -13.79 -13.00 -17.28
C ASN A 56 -14.35 -13.39 -15.90
N ASP A 57 -13.95 -14.54 -15.40
CA ASP A 57 -14.47 -15.10 -14.15
C ASP A 57 -14.11 -14.29 -12.90
N VAL A 58 -13.08 -13.44 -12.98
CA VAL A 58 -12.70 -12.54 -11.90
C VAL A 58 -13.49 -11.22 -11.92
N ILE A 59 -14.46 -11.07 -12.85
CA ILE A 59 -15.31 -9.88 -12.96
C ILE A 59 -16.75 -10.26 -12.63
N LYS A 60 -17.38 -9.49 -11.75
CA LYS A 60 -18.79 -9.62 -11.37
C LYS A 60 -19.46 -8.25 -11.33
N ASN A 61 -20.59 -8.08 -12.02
CA ASN A 61 -21.34 -6.82 -12.04
C ASN A 61 -20.49 -5.60 -12.45
N ASN A 62 -19.58 -5.76 -13.42
CA ASN A 62 -18.62 -4.74 -13.86
C ASN A 62 -17.63 -4.27 -12.77
N GLU A 63 -17.44 -5.06 -11.73
CA GLU A 63 -16.44 -4.84 -10.68
C GLU A 63 -15.56 -6.08 -10.50
N LEU A 64 -14.41 -5.91 -9.86
CA LEU A 64 -13.51 -7.01 -9.55
C LEU A 64 -14.08 -7.92 -8.46
N ASP A 65 -14.23 -9.20 -8.75
CA ASP A 65 -14.43 -10.24 -7.73
C ASP A 65 -13.08 -10.52 -7.03
N ARG A 66 -12.82 -9.75 -5.98
CA ARG A 66 -11.56 -9.80 -5.22
C ARG A 66 -11.30 -11.17 -4.61
N LYS A 67 -12.37 -11.90 -4.26
CA LYS A 67 -12.24 -13.24 -3.68
C LYS A 67 -11.72 -14.22 -4.72
N LYS A 68 -12.35 -14.25 -5.89
CA LYS A 68 -11.89 -15.12 -7.01
C LYS A 68 -10.45 -14.80 -7.44
N LEU A 69 -10.11 -13.51 -7.58
CA LEU A 69 -8.74 -13.14 -7.92
C LEU A 69 -7.76 -13.54 -6.82
N ALA A 70 -8.11 -13.34 -5.55
CA ALA A 70 -7.30 -13.77 -4.42
C ALA A 70 -7.06 -15.29 -4.43
N ASP A 71 -8.08 -16.09 -4.72
CA ASP A 71 -7.96 -17.55 -4.81
C ASP A 71 -6.95 -17.98 -5.91
N ILE A 72 -6.91 -17.26 -7.04
CA ILE A 72 -5.96 -17.53 -8.13
C ILE A 72 -4.52 -17.17 -7.71
N VAL A 73 -4.32 -15.96 -7.18
CA VAL A 73 -2.96 -15.45 -6.90
C VAL A 73 -2.38 -16.01 -5.60
N PHE A 74 -3.21 -16.46 -4.66
CA PHE A 74 -2.75 -17.01 -3.39
C PHE A 74 -2.04 -18.35 -3.55
N LEU A 75 -2.47 -19.16 -4.52
CA LEU A 75 -1.94 -20.50 -4.79
C LEU A 75 -0.81 -20.50 -5.81
N ASN A 76 -0.59 -19.40 -6.53
CA ASN A 76 0.37 -19.35 -7.63
C ASN A 76 1.21 -18.06 -7.55
N ARG A 77 2.49 -18.24 -7.23
CA ARG A 77 3.46 -17.14 -7.13
C ARG A 77 3.60 -16.35 -8.44
N ALA A 78 3.61 -17.03 -9.58
CA ALA A 78 3.74 -16.37 -10.88
C ALA A 78 2.51 -15.49 -11.19
N GLU A 79 1.31 -15.95 -10.86
CA GLU A 79 0.08 -15.16 -11.02
C GLU A 79 0.05 -13.96 -10.05
N LYS A 80 0.60 -14.14 -8.84
CA LYS A 80 0.77 -13.01 -7.90
C LYS A 80 1.74 -11.97 -8.45
N GLU A 81 2.90 -12.36 -8.92
CA GLU A 81 3.91 -11.46 -9.52
C GLU A 81 3.34 -10.73 -10.75
N LYS A 82 2.55 -11.41 -11.57
CA LYS A 82 1.84 -10.83 -12.72
C LYS A 82 0.82 -9.78 -12.28
N LEU A 83 0.03 -10.06 -11.23
CA LEU A 83 -0.93 -9.08 -10.68
C LEU A 83 -0.22 -7.88 -10.08
N ASP A 84 0.84 -8.09 -9.31
CA ASP A 84 1.62 -7.03 -8.69
C ASP A 84 2.22 -6.11 -9.77
N GLY A 85 2.83 -6.66 -10.82
CA GLY A 85 3.37 -5.90 -11.94
C GLY A 85 2.32 -5.05 -12.65
N LEU A 86 1.16 -5.66 -12.96
CA LEU A 86 0.04 -4.95 -13.57
C LEU A 86 -0.48 -3.83 -12.66
N THR A 87 -0.66 -4.13 -11.37
CA THR A 87 -1.14 -3.15 -10.38
C THR A 87 -0.17 -1.97 -10.25
N PHE A 88 1.13 -2.24 -10.21
CA PHE A 88 2.14 -1.18 -10.08
C PHE A 88 2.09 -0.21 -11.26
N GLU A 89 1.98 -0.69 -12.49
CA GLU A 89 1.92 0.16 -13.68
C GLU A 89 0.79 1.19 -13.57
N TYR A 90 -0.43 0.72 -13.32
CA TYR A 90 -1.61 1.61 -13.24
C TYR A 90 -1.60 2.51 -11.99
N VAL A 91 -1.21 1.97 -10.84
CA VAL A 91 -1.17 2.77 -9.59
C VAL A 91 -0.11 3.87 -9.67
N VAL A 92 1.07 3.58 -10.23
CA VAL A 92 2.13 4.58 -10.42
C VAL A 92 1.68 5.70 -11.35
N GLU A 93 0.98 5.37 -12.46
CA GLU A 93 0.42 6.38 -13.36
C GLU A 93 -0.60 7.28 -12.66
N GLU A 94 -1.52 6.67 -11.90
CA GLU A 94 -2.55 7.44 -11.21
C GLU A 94 -1.97 8.32 -10.09
N ILE A 95 -0.96 7.82 -9.37
CA ILE A 95 -0.22 8.62 -8.38
C ILE A 95 0.45 9.83 -9.07
N LYS A 96 1.07 9.65 -10.23
CA LYS A 96 1.68 10.77 -10.98
C LYS A 96 0.65 11.82 -11.36
N LYS A 97 -0.52 11.40 -11.86
CA LYS A 97 -1.63 12.31 -12.18
C LYS A 97 -2.11 13.08 -10.94
N GLU A 98 -2.27 12.37 -9.81
CA GLU A 98 -2.64 13.03 -8.55
C GLU A 98 -1.55 14.01 -8.07
N LEU A 99 -0.28 13.68 -8.22
CA LEU A 99 0.83 14.59 -7.88
C LEU A 99 0.78 15.85 -8.75
N GLU A 100 0.61 15.71 -10.05
CA GLU A 100 0.50 16.84 -11.00
C GLU A 100 -0.72 17.72 -10.68
N ALA A 101 -1.87 17.12 -10.42
CA ALA A 101 -3.08 17.86 -10.05
C ALA A 101 -2.95 18.65 -8.75
N ASN A 102 -2.08 18.20 -7.82
CA ASN A 102 -1.86 18.85 -6.53
C ASN A 102 -0.67 19.83 -6.52
N GLN A 103 0.11 19.96 -7.62
CA GLN A 103 1.28 20.84 -7.68
C GLN A 103 0.95 22.32 -7.43
N ASN A 104 -0.23 22.76 -7.81
CA ASN A 104 -0.69 24.15 -7.70
C ASN A 104 -1.51 24.43 -6.45
N LEU A 105 -1.65 23.46 -5.54
CA LEU A 105 -2.33 23.62 -4.27
C LEU A 105 -1.32 24.01 -3.17
N ASP A 106 -1.77 24.76 -2.18
CA ASP A 106 -0.93 25.31 -1.09
C ASP A 106 -0.50 24.26 -0.04
N TYR A 107 -0.34 22.98 -0.44
CA TYR A 107 0.22 21.99 0.47
C TYR A 107 1.74 22.12 0.58
N GLN A 108 2.24 22.17 1.81
CA GLN A 108 3.68 22.10 2.06
C GLN A 108 4.23 20.70 1.77
N TYR A 109 3.44 19.67 2.08
CA TYR A 109 3.82 18.27 1.95
C TYR A 109 2.75 17.45 1.25
N ILE A 110 3.20 16.46 0.47
CA ILE A 110 2.38 15.33 0.02
C ILE A 110 2.94 14.07 0.66
N ILE A 111 2.06 13.27 1.27
CA ILE A 111 2.38 11.97 1.82
C ILE A 111 1.95 10.92 0.81
N LEU A 112 2.91 10.15 0.29
CA LEU A 112 2.64 8.92 -0.47
C LEU A 112 2.58 7.74 0.51
N ASP A 113 1.38 7.28 0.85
CA ASP A 113 1.17 6.09 1.70
C ASP A 113 1.19 4.86 0.81
N VAL A 114 2.35 4.19 0.72
CA VAL A 114 2.59 3.10 -0.24
C VAL A 114 3.25 1.91 0.48
N PRO A 115 2.56 0.76 0.63
CA PRO A 115 3.14 -0.44 1.25
C PRO A 115 4.37 -0.97 0.51
N LEU A 116 4.33 -0.97 -0.83
CA LEU A 116 5.37 -1.49 -1.71
C LEU A 116 6.12 -0.34 -2.40
N LEU A 117 6.61 0.63 -1.61
CA LEU A 117 7.23 1.87 -2.09
C LEU A 117 8.46 1.62 -2.96
N PHE A 118 9.33 0.72 -2.56
CA PHE A 118 10.58 0.43 -3.25
C PHE A 118 10.38 -0.51 -4.43
N GLU A 119 9.50 -1.49 -4.30
CA GLU A 119 9.15 -2.45 -5.34
C GLU A 119 8.48 -1.77 -6.54
N SER A 120 7.62 -0.79 -6.27
CA SER A 120 6.96 0.04 -7.30
C SER A 120 7.84 1.17 -7.83
N LYS A 121 9.04 1.37 -7.26
CA LYS A 121 9.98 2.46 -7.58
C LYS A 121 9.40 3.87 -7.34
N LEU A 122 8.36 3.98 -6.52
CA LEU A 122 7.76 5.27 -6.14
C LEU A 122 8.65 6.05 -5.15
N ASP A 123 9.61 5.38 -4.50
CA ASP A 123 10.67 6.01 -3.72
C ASP A 123 11.42 7.09 -4.52
N LYS A 124 11.57 6.92 -5.84
CA LYS A 124 12.23 7.87 -6.73
C LYS A 124 11.46 9.19 -6.93
N LEU A 125 10.19 9.21 -6.60
CA LEU A 125 9.36 10.42 -6.62
C LEU A 125 9.38 11.16 -5.29
N CYS A 126 9.98 10.58 -4.24
CA CYS A 126 9.98 11.12 -2.89
C CYS A 126 11.23 11.96 -2.63
N ASP A 127 11.05 13.09 -1.95
CA ASP A 127 12.18 13.85 -1.37
C ASP A 127 12.75 13.14 -0.14
N TYR A 128 11.87 12.45 0.62
CA TYR A 128 12.23 11.67 1.80
C TYR A 128 11.36 10.42 1.90
N THR A 129 11.91 9.39 2.52
CA THR A 129 11.22 8.13 2.79
C THR A 129 11.18 7.84 4.28
N ILE A 130 10.03 7.42 4.79
CA ILE A 130 9.81 7.03 6.19
C ILE A 130 9.36 5.57 6.24
N GLY A 131 10.17 4.74 6.91
CA GLY A 131 9.81 3.37 7.25
C GLY A 131 9.08 3.33 8.59
N VAL A 132 7.87 2.77 8.63
CA VAL A 132 7.14 2.55 9.89
C VAL A 132 7.29 1.10 10.27
N ILE A 133 7.93 0.85 11.41
CA ILE A 133 8.13 -0.48 11.99
C ILE A 133 7.39 -0.61 13.33
N ALA A 134 7.17 -1.84 13.77
CA ALA A 134 6.58 -2.15 15.06
C ALA A 134 6.99 -3.57 15.51
N PRO A 135 6.94 -3.89 16.80
CA PRO A 135 7.18 -5.24 17.28
C PRO A 135 6.26 -6.26 16.58
N LYS A 136 6.81 -7.44 16.26
CA LYS A 136 6.07 -8.49 15.52
C LYS A 136 4.76 -8.87 16.21
N THR A 137 4.75 -8.94 17.53
CA THR A 137 3.57 -9.24 18.35
C THR A 137 2.47 -8.19 18.16
N GLU A 138 2.84 -6.90 18.13
CA GLU A 138 1.91 -5.81 17.90
C GLU A 138 1.36 -5.82 16.47
N LYS A 139 2.22 -6.07 15.48
CA LYS A 139 1.79 -6.24 14.09
C LYS A 139 0.72 -7.34 13.97
N ILE A 140 0.96 -8.52 14.57
CA ILE A 140 0.03 -9.64 14.55
C ILE A 140 -1.32 -9.25 15.20
N LYS A 141 -1.30 -8.70 16.43
CA LYS A 141 -2.51 -8.25 17.13
C LYS A 141 -3.34 -7.28 16.26
N ARG A 142 -2.69 -6.28 15.67
CA ARG A 142 -3.34 -5.26 14.82
C ARG A 142 -3.93 -5.88 13.56
N ILE A 143 -3.24 -6.81 12.91
CA ILE A 143 -3.74 -7.53 11.72
C ILE A 143 -4.95 -8.39 12.09
N CYS A 144 -4.87 -9.19 13.16
CA CYS A 144 -5.98 -10.03 13.62
C CYS A 144 -7.23 -9.19 13.89
N LYS A 145 -7.08 -8.07 14.61
CA LYS A 145 -8.19 -7.18 14.96
C LYS A 145 -8.80 -6.50 13.73
N ARG A 146 -7.97 -6.00 12.81
CA ARG A 146 -8.43 -5.24 11.62
C ARG A 146 -9.11 -6.13 10.59
N ASP A 147 -8.51 -7.29 10.32
CA ASP A 147 -8.87 -8.15 9.18
C ASP A 147 -9.66 -9.39 9.61
N ASN A 148 -9.94 -9.54 10.91
CA ASN A 148 -10.61 -10.71 11.52
C ASN A 148 -9.93 -12.03 11.14
N LEU A 149 -8.58 -12.06 11.19
CA LEU A 149 -7.76 -13.22 10.88
C LEU A 149 -7.29 -13.93 12.13
N SER A 150 -7.00 -15.24 12.01
CA SER A 150 -6.26 -15.97 13.03
C SER A 150 -4.80 -15.50 13.10
N GLU A 151 -4.15 -15.71 14.25
CA GLU A 151 -2.73 -15.39 14.44
C GLU A 151 -1.83 -16.10 13.42
N GLU A 152 -2.14 -17.34 13.08
CA GLU A 152 -1.42 -18.12 12.08
C GLU A 152 -1.47 -17.44 10.71
N LYS A 153 -2.66 -17.00 10.25
CA LYS A 153 -2.82 -16.28 8.99
C LYS A 153 -2.15 -14.91 9.00
N ALA A 154 -2.21 -14.21 10.12
CA ALA A 154 -1.51 -12.94 10.30
C ALA A 154 0.01 -13.12 10.22
N LEU A 155 0.53 -14.17 10.85
CA LEU A 155 1.95 -14.53 10.79
C LEU A 155 2.39 -14.93 9.37
N GLN A 156 1.62 -15.74 8.66
CA GLN A 156 1.87 -16.08 7.26
C GLN A 156 1.93 -14.83 6.38
N ARG A 157 1.02 -13.87 6.59
CA ARG A 157 1.03 -12.59 5.87
C ARG A 157 2.31 -11.80 6.11
N LEU A 158 2.78 -11.72 7.36
CA LEU A 158 4.01 -11.02 7.69
C LEU A 158 5.26 -11.70 7.13
N ASN A 159 5.29 -13.04 7.14
CA ASN A 159 6.41 -13.80 6.60
C ASN A 159 6.54 -13.67 5.06
N ASN A 160 5.49 -13.24 4.36
CA ASN A 160 5.49 -12.96 2.93
C ASN A 160 5.84 -11.50 2.60
N GLN A 161 6.23 -10.69 3.59
CA GLN A 161 6.65 -9.31 3.43
C GLN A 161 8.12 -9.17 3.81
N GLU A 162 8.73 -8.07 3.39
CA GLU A 162 10.10 -7.72 3.79
C GLU A 162 10.20 -7.58 5.32
N ASN A 163 11.36 -7.84 5.89
CA ASN A 163 11.58 -7.66 7.33
C ASN A 163 11.84 -6.20 7.70
N ASP A 164 11.84 -5.87 9.00
CA ASP A 164 12.05 -4.50 9.45
C ASP A 164 13.45 -3.97 9.08
N GLU A 165 14.46 -4.86 8.98
CA GLU A 165 15.82 -4.48 8.56
C GLU A 165 15.88 -3.94 7.13
N PHE A 166 15.00 -4.42 6.24
CA PHE A 166 14.88 -3.90 4.88
C PHE A 166 14.53 -2.41 4.90
N TYR A 167 13.52 -2.03 5.68
CA TYR A 167 13.10 -0.63 5.80
C TYR A 167 14.17 0.22 6.51
N ILE A 168 14.79 -0.30 7.57
CA ILE A 168 15.87 0.38 8.31
C ILE A 168 17.05 0.72 7.37
N LYS A 169 17.36 -0.15 6.42
CA LYS A 169 18.46 0.05 5.47
C LYS A 169 18.11 0.96 4.32
N LYS A 170 16.84 1.02 3.91
CA LYS A 170 16.41 1.72 2.69
C LYS A 170 15.77 3.07 2.90
N CYS A 171 15.10 3.28 4.04
CA CYS A 171 14.42 4.53 4.32
C CYS A 171 15.38 5.57 4.92
N ASP A 172 15.13 6.84 4.64
CA ASP A 172 15.88 7.96 5.22
C ASP A 172 15.59 8.11 6.72
N PHE A 173 14.34 7.80 7.13
CA PHE A 173 13.89 7.88 8.51
C PHE A 173 13.11 6.63 8.92
N ILE A 174 13.18 6.29 10.20
CA ILE A 174 12.41 5.18 10.80
C ILE A 174 11.57 5.70 11.93
N ILE A 175 10.30 5.30 11.95
CA ILE A 175 9.38 5.50 13.07
C ILE A 175 9.03 4.13 13.64
N GLU A 176 9.43 3.88 14.87
CA GLU A 176 9.02 2.71 15.62
C GLU A 176 7.69 3.01 16.34
N ASN A 177 6.62 2.36 15.86
CA ASN A 177 5.27 2.55 16.35
C ASN A 177 4.95 1.49 17.43
N VAL A 178 5.32 1.79 18.66
CA VAL A 178 5.02 0.99 19.85
C VAL A 178 3.80 1.58 20.56
N ASP A 179 2.84 0.75 20.94
CA ASP A 179 1.76 1.17 21.82
C ASP A 179 2.38 1.37 23.22
N ASN A 180 2.63 2.62 23.58
CA ASN A 180 2.94 2.94 24.97
C ASN A 180 1.61 2.79 25.73
N GLU A 181 1.44 1.70 26.45
CA GLU A 181 0.44 1.59 27.50
C GLU A 181 0.79 2.64 28.57
N LYS A 182 0.21 3.84 28.44
CA LYS A 182 0.10 4.83 29.50
C LYS A 182 -1.28 5.43 29.48
#